data_ec86d2c85970f9540b58cd78013c4980
#
_entry.id   ec86d2c85970f9540b58cd78013c4980
#
_cell.length_a   1.000
_cell.length_b   1.000
_cell.length_c   1.000
_cell.angle_alpha   90.00
_cell.angle_beta   90.00
_cell.angle_gamma   90.00
#
_symmetry.space_group_name_H-M   'P 1'
#
loop_
_entity.id
_entity.type
_entity.pdbx_description
1 polymer ?
#
loop_
_entity_poly.entity_id
_entity_poly.type
_entity_poly.pdbx_seq_one_letter_code
_entity_poly.pdbx_strand_id
1 'polypeptide(L)'
;MRIRTSAASFHPAWWCPGAHLQTVWAGALRPLPRAALIRERWELPDGDFLDVDELAAAGGAPRVIVLHGLEGSSRSPQVVGFLREAHRRGWGGMAVNFRGCSGEPNRLRRSYHGGETTDLAWVIARVQAHHPSSPIVCAGFSLGGNVLLKYLGEQGDALPEQVCAAVAVSAPVDLALSAHALGRGFSRVYEWRLVDSLKRKTLRKLERLTQGGMDGSEDLEVQGCGRELR
;
A
#
# COMPACT_ATOMS: atom_id res chain seq x y z
N MET A 1 -8.61 -11.06 23.07
CA MET A 1 -8.57 -11.35 21.62
C MET A 1 -8.25 -12.83 21.41
N ARG A 2 -9.13 -13.64 20.79
CA ARG A 2 -8.83 -15.04 20.48
C ARG A 2 -8.25 -15.12 19.06
N ILE A 3 -6.97 -15.48 18.95
CA ILE A 3 -6.36 -15.77 17.66
C ILE A 3 -6.93 -17.12 17.18
N ARG A 4 -7.68 -17.11 16.08
CA ARG A 4 -8.10 -18.33 15.38
C ARG A 4 -7.14 -18.58 14.23
N THR A 5 -6.34 -19.63 14.32
CA THR A 5 -5.56 -20.13 13.18
C THR A 5 -6.43 -21.17 12.45
N SER A 6 -6.80 -20.88 11.21
CA SER A 6 -7.36 -21.88 10.31
C SER A 6 -6.37 -22.10 9.17
N ALA A 7 -5.83 -23.30 9.04
CA ALA A 7 -5.09 -23.69 7.87
C ALA A 7 -6.09 -23.98 6.75
N ALA A 8 -6.45 -22.96 5.96
CA ALA A 8 -7.10 -23.22 4.69
C ALA A 8 -6.08 -23.92 3.78
N SER A 9 -6.42 -25.10 3.27
CA SER A 9 -5.56 -25.79 2.31
C SER A 9 -5.50 -24.99 1.01
N PHE A 10 -4.33 -24.41 0.71
CA PHE A 10 -4.10 -23.76 -0.57
C PHE A 10 -3.66 -24.83 -1.59
N HIS A 11 -4.42 -24.95 -2.67
CA HIS A 11 -4.06 -25.78 -3.80
C HIS A 11 -3.65 -24.88 -4.97
N PRO A 12 -2.36 -24.85 -5.33
CA PRO A 12 -1.92 -24.08 -6.49
C PRO A 12 -2.54 -24.65 -7.78
N ALA A 13 -2.75 -23.79 -8.76
CA ALA A 13 -3.23 -24.21 -10.05
C ALA A 13 -2.25 -25.24 -10.67
N TRP A 14 -2.73 -26.41 -11.08
CA TRP A 14 -1.91 -27.50 -11.59
C TRP A 14 -1.03 -27.09 -12.79
N TRP A 15 -1.50 -26.16 -13.60
CA TRP A 15 -0.79 -25.59 -14.74
C TRP A 15 0.23 -24.51 -14.41
N CYS A 16 0.30 -24.06 -13.13
CA CYS A 16 1.17 -22.99 -12.66
C CYS A 16 1.94 -23.45 -11.41
N PRO A 17 2.84 -24.45 -11.54
CA PRO A 17 3.56 -25.00 -10.42
C PRO A 17 4.66 -24.07 -9.92
N GLY A 18 4.89 -24.09 -8.62
CA GLY A 18 6.00 -23.38 -7.96
C GLY A 18 5.73 -21.87 -7.77
N ALA A 19 6.39 -21.32 -6.76
CA ALA A 19 6.16 -19.96 -6.27
C ALA A 19 6.52 -18.88 -7.33
N HIS A 20 7.61 -19.08 -8.06
CA HIS A 20 8.07 -18.09 -9.05
C HIS A 20 7.14 -17.99 -10.24
N LEU A 21 6.66 -19.12 -10.78
CA LEU A 21 5.74 -19.11 -11.91
C LEU A 21 4.40 -18.46 -11.52
N GLN A 22 3.88 -18.75 -10.33
CA GLN A 22 2.67 -18.12 -9.81
C GLN A 22 2.86 -16.61 -9.64
N THR A 23 4.02 -16.17 -9.14
CA THR A 23 4.33 -14.74 -8.99
C THR A 23 4.40 -14.03 -10.35
N VAL A 24 5.11 -14.61 -11.31
CA VAL A 24 5.25 -14.03 -12.66
C VAL A 24 3.92 -14.02 -13.39
N TRP A 25 3.17 -15.11 -13.33
CA TRP A 25 1.84 -15.18 -13.94
C TRP A 25 0.91 -14.11 -13.37
N ALA A 26 0.78 -14.06 -12.06
CA ALA A 26 -0.12 -13.13 -11.39
C ALA A 26 0.27 -11.66 -11.59
N GLY A 27 1.57 -11.37 -11.66
CA GLY A 27 2.09 -10.00 -11.71
C GLY A 27 2.36 -9.46 -13.13
N ALA A 28 2.60 -10.32 -14.12
CA ALA A 28 3.04 -9.88 -15.44
C ALA A 28 2.23 -10.45 -16.62
N LEU A 29 1.71 -11.67 -16.51
CA LEU A 29 1.10 -12.37 -17.64
C LEU A 29 -0.43 -12.40 -17.56
N ARG A 30 -1.00 -12.34 -16.37
CA ARG A 30 -2.45 -12.35 -16.18
C ARG A 30 -3.07 -11.07 -16.75
N PRO A 31 -4.17 -11.16 -17.52
CA PRO A 31 -4.93 -9.99 -17.92
C PRO A 31 -5.34 -9.18 -16.69
N LEU A 32 -5.06 -7.87 -16.72
CA LEU A 32 -5.41 -6.98 -15.62
C LEU A 32 -6.93 -6.90 -15.47
N PRO A 33 -7.47 -7.15 -14.30
CA PRO A 33 -8.88 -6.90 -14.06
C PRO A 33 -9.14 -5.39 -14.25
N ARG A 34 -10.26 -5.07 -14.92
CA ARG A 34 -10.68 -3.67 -15.09
C ARG A 34 -11.70 -3.31 -14.02
N ALA A 35 -11.57 -2.13 -13.45
CA ALA A 35 -12.56 -1.51 -12.59
C ALA A 35 -12.71 -0.05 -13.01
N ALA A 36 -13.93 0.45 -12.96
CA ALA A 36 -14.23 1.87 -13.23
C ALA A 36 -13.89 2.68 -11.97
N LEU A 37 -12.60 2.89 -11.75
CA LEU A 37 -12.10 3.68 -10.63
C LEU A 37 -12.13 5.16 -11.00
N ILE A 38 -12.67 5.98 -10.11
CA ILE A 38 -12.66 7.44 -10.21
C ILE A 38 -11.55 7.96 -9.33
N ARG A 39 -10.62 8.73 -9.90
CA ARG A 39 -9.51 9.32 -9.14
C ARG A 39 -9.93 10.63 -8.53
N GLU A 40 -9.62 10.78 -7.25
CA GLU A 40 -9.71 12.02 -6.50
C GLU A 40 -8.35 12.34 -5.88
N ARG A 41 -7.94 13.61 -5.91
CA ARG A 41 -6.76 14.10 -5.20
C ARG A 41 -7.16 14.68 -3.86
N TRP A 42 -6.55 14.16 -2.82
CA TRP A 42 -6.77 14.62 -1.46
C TRP A 42 -5.55 15.41 -0.97
N GLU A 43 -5.76 16.68 -0.71
CA GLU A 43 -4.73 17.55 -0.13
C GLU A 43 -4.51 17.18 1.34
N LEU A 44 -3.25 16.98 1.71
CA LEU A 44 -2.84 16.62 3.06
C LEU A 44 -2.51 17.86 3.90
N PRO A 45 -2.61 17.77 5.25
CA PRO A 45 -2.29 18.92 6.13
C PRO A 45 -0.85 19.42 6.02
N ASP A 46 0.08 18.59 5.57
CA ASP A 46 1.48 18.94 5.35
C ASP A 46 1.76 19.64 4.00
N GLY A 47 0.72 19.91 3.21
CA GLY A 47 0.83 20.53 1.88
C GLY A 47 1.15 19.56 0.75
N ASP A 48 1.28 18.26 1.05
CA ASP A 48 1.39 17.21 0.05
C ASP A 48 0.01 16.69 -0.38
N PHE A 49 -0.04 15.62 -1.15
CA PHE A 49 -1.31 15.02 -1.60
C PHE A 49 -1.24 13.49 -1.64
N LEU A 50 -2.42 12.89 -1.58
CA LEU A 50 -2.65 11.50 -1.94
C LEU A 50 -3.67 11.43 -3.07
N ASP A 51 -3.38 10.64 -4.10
CA ASP A 51 -4.38 10.27 -5.10
C ASP A 51 -5.06 8.98 -4.66
N VAL A 52 -6.38 9.04 -4.53
CA VAL A 52 -7.23 7.93 -4.13
C VAL A 52 -8.11 7.54 -5.32
N ASP A 53 -8.16 6.26 -5.63
CA ASP A 53 -9.00 5.75 -6.70
C ASP A 53 -10.19 4.99 -6.10
N GLU A 54 -11.41 5.48 -6.32
CA GLU A 54 -12.62 5.00 -5.67
C GLU A 54 -13.56 4.24 -6.58
N LEU A 55 -14.25 3.27 -5.98
CA LEU A 55 -15.48 2.66 -6.47
C LEU A 55 -16.66 3.13 -5.62
N ALA A 56 -17.64 3.72 -6.28
CA ALA A 56 -18.85 4.20 -5.62
C ALA A 56 -19.67 3.04 -5.02
N ALA A 57 -20.38 3.35 -3.95
CA ALA A 57 -21.39 2.47 -3.35
C ALA A 57 -22.58 3.27 -2.83
N ALA A 58 -23.67 2.56 -2.52
CA ALA A 58 -24.83 3.15 -1.84
C ALA A 58 -24.47 3.71 -0.47
N GLY A 59 -25.22 4.68 0.03
CA GLY A 59 -25.05 5.22 1.37
C GLY A 59 -25.20 4.13 2.45
N GLY A 60 -24.34 4.18 3.48
CA GLY A 60 -24.34 3.22 4.57
C GLY A 60 -23.70 1.85 4.25
N ALA A 61 -23.37 1.57 2.99
CA ALA A 61 -22.67 0.33 2.63
C ALA A 61 -21.26 0.30 3.23
N PRO A 62 -20.71 -0.88 3.56
CA PRO A 62 -19.34 -1.01 4.00
C PRO A 62 -18.36 -0.41 2.98
N ARG A 63 -17.28 0.20 3.48
CA ARG A 63 -16.22 0.78 2.66
C ARG A 63 -14.90 0.08 2.88
N VAL A 64 -14.26 -0.29 1.79
CA VAL A 64 -12.95 -0.94 1.85
C VAL A 64 -11.86 0.05 1.52
N ILE A 65 -10.86 0.17 2.39
CA ILE A 65 -9.62 0.93 2.15
C ILE A 65 -8.53 -0.08 1.80
N VAL A 66 -7.94 0.05 0.61
CA VAL A 66 -6.92 -0.90 0.12
C VAL A 66 -5.58 -0.21 -0.05
N LEU A 67 -4.55 -0.79 0.58
CA LEU A 67 -3.16 -0.36 0.48
C LEU A 67 -2.37 -1.33 -0.41
N HIS A 68 -1.67 -0.79 -1.40
CA HIS A 68 -0.85 -1.59 -2.32
C HIS A 68 0.53 -1.94 -1.73
N GLY A 69 1.26 -2.84 -2.36
CA GLY A 69 2.63 -3.19 -2.00
C GLY A 69 3.67 -2.19 -2.53
N LEU A 70 4.94 -2.47 -2.21
CA LEU A 70 6.09 -1.68 -2.68
C LEU A 70 6.04 -1.53 -4.21
N GLU A 71 6.21 -0.28 -4.68
CA GLU A 71 6.17 0.10 -6.10
C GLU A 71 4.87 -0.29 -6.84
N GLY A 72 3.82 -0.59 -6.08
CA GLY A 72 2.47 -0.77 -6.60
C GLY A 72 1.70 0.54 -6.78
N SER A 73 0.41 0.39 -7.05
CA SER A 73 -0.57 1.49 -7.14
C SER A 73 -1.98 0.93 -7.01
N SER A 74 -2.97 1.80 -7.06
CA SER A 74 -4.39 1.43 -7.20
C SER A 74 -4.67 0.49 -8.37
N ARG A 75 -3.80 0.49 -9.39
CA ARG A 75 -3.91 -0.37 -10.59
C ARG A 75 -3.24 -1.73 -10.44
N SER A 76 -2.62 -2.01 -9.31
CA SER A 76 -2.04 -3.35 -9.05
C SER A 76 -3.12 -4.43 -9.14
N PRO A 77 -2.84 -5.57 -9.81
CA PRO A 77 -3.85 -6.62 -10.08
C PRO A 77 -4.60 -7.10 -8.84
N GLN A 78 -3.89 -7.26 -7.72
CA GLN A 78 -4.46 -7.69 -6.45
C GLN A 78 -5.38 -6.62 -5.84
N VAL A 79 -5.02 -5.33 -5.98
CA VAL A 79 -5.82 -4.20 -5.48
C VAL A 79 -7.12 -4.12 -6.28
N VAL A 80 -7.03 -4.10 -7.61
CA VAL A 80 -8.20 -4.05 -8.49
C VAL A 80 -9.09 -5.28 -8.29
N GLY A 81 -8.48 -6.47 -8.17
CA GLY A 81 -9.22 -7.71 -7.91
C GLY A 81 -10.01 -7.66 -6.61
N PHE A 82 -9.41 -7.15 -5.55
CA PHE A 82 -10.04 -7.00 -4.24
C PHE A 82 -11.20 -6.00 -4.29
N LEU A 83 -10.98 -4.83 -4.89
CA LEU A 83 -12.02 -3.81 -5.05
C LEU A 83 -13.21 -4.30 -5.88
N ARG A 84 -12.95 -5.04 -6.95
CA ARG A 84 -14.04 -5.65 -7.76
C ARG A 84 -14.87 -6.63 -6.95
N GLU A 85 -14.24 -7.45 -6.12
CA GLU A 85 -14.96 -8.40 -5.29
C GLU A 85 -15.77 -7.69 -4.20
N ALA A 86 -15.24 -6.62 -3.60
CA ALA A 86 -15.97 -5.76 -2.69
C ALA A 86 -17.20 -5.13 -3.38
N HIS A 87 -17.02 -4.59 -4.58
CA HIS A 87 -18.10 -3.99 -5.37
C HIS A 87 -19.20 -4.99 -5.74
N ARG A 88 -18.84 -6.24 -6.11
CA ARG A 88 -19.83 -7.31 -6.37
C ARG A 88 -20.71 -7.63 -5.16
N ARG A 89 -20.25 -7.31 -3.96
CA ARG A 89 -21.00 -7.45 -2.70
C ARG A 89 -21.78 -6.19 -2.33
N GLY A 90 -21.79 -5.18 -3.21
CA GLY A 90 -22.46 -3.91 -2.94
C GLY A 90 -21.65 -2.96 -2.03
N TRP A 91 -20.37 -3.28 -1.75
CA TRP A 91 -19.51 -2.43 -0.93
C TRP A 91 -18.85 -1.35 -1.77
N GLY A 92 -18.61 -0.17 -1.18
CA GLY A 92 -17.73 0.83 -1.71
C GLY A 92 -16.27 0.44 -1.47
N GLY A 93 -15.37 1.05 -2.23
CA GLY A 93 -13.96 0.77 -2.02
C GLY A 93 -13.09 1.87 -2.55
N MET A 94 -11.94 2.02 -1.94
CA MET A 94 -10.92 2.96 -2.38
C MET A 94 -9.55 2.31 -2.30
N ALA A 95 -8.74 2.60 -3.30
CA ALA A 95 -7.32 2.28 -3.29
C ALA A 95 -6.52 3.56 -3.04
N VAL A 96 -5.75 3.56 -1.97
CA VAL A 96 -4.85 4.66 -1.65
C VAL A 96 -3.55 4.45 -2.41
N ASN A 97 -3.16 5.43 -3.22
CA ASN A 97 -1.82 5.44 -3.79
C ASN A 97 -0.87 6.11 -2.79
N PHE A 98 0.12 5.38 -2.31
CA PHE A 98 1.16 5.97 -1.48
C PHE A 98 1.84 7.14 -2.19
N ARG A 99 2.42 8.07 -1.44
CA ARG A 99 3.09 9.25 -1.97
C ARG A 99 4.04 8.90 -3.11
N GLY A 100 3.86 9.51 -4.27
CA GLY A 100 4.63 9.26 -5.49
C GLY A 100 4.33 7.95 -6.21
N CYS A 101 3.21 7.26 -5.87
CA CYS A 101 2.82 5.99 -6.50
C CYS A 101 1.61 6.11 -7.44
N SER A 102 1.04 7.29 -7.62
CA SER A 102 -0.12 7.51 -8.51
C SER A 102 0.24 7.78 -9.97
N GLY A 103 1.53 7.83 -10.29
CA GLY A 103 2.07 8.21 -11.60
C GLY A 103 2.73 9.60 -11.60
N GLU A 104 2.48 10.39 -10.58
CA GLU A 104 3.08 11.71 -10.34
C GLU A 104 3.90 11.70 -9.04
N PRO A 105 5.10 12.30 -9.00
CA PRO A 105 5.84 12.50 -7.76
C PRO A 105 5.06 13.40 -6.81
N ASN A 106 5.06 13.08 -5.53
CA ASN A 106 4.51 13.93 -4.49
C ASN A 106 5.37 15.21 -4.34
N ARG A 107 4.82 16.24 -3.69
CA ARG A 107 5.43 17.58 -3.60
C ARG A 107 6.61 17.64 -2.64
N LEU A 108 6.47 17.00 -1.47
CA LEU A 108 7.45 17.06 -0.40
C LEU A 108 8.59 16.05 -0.58
N ARG A 109 9.71 16.28 0.10
CA ARG A 109 10.85 15.32 0.15
C ARG A 109 10.43 13.98 0.77
N ARG A 110 9.50 14.01 1.71
CA ARG A 110 8.91 12.80 2.35
C ARG A 110 8.41 11.81 1.31
N SER A 111 8.69 10.55 1.54
CA SER A 111 8.24 9.42 0.71
C SER A 111 7.60 8.37 1.60
N TYR A 112 6.83 7.47 1.01
CA TYR A 112 6.25 6.36 1.74
C TYR A 112 7.29 5.32 2.15
N HIS A 113 7.06 4.67 3.27
CA HIS A 113 7.85 3.53 3.75
C HIS A 113 7.00 2.63 4.66
N GLY A 114 7.51 1.45 5.03
CA GLY A 114 6.77 0.46 5.84
C GLY A 114 6.37 0.92 7.24
N GLY A 115 7.03 1.95 7.77
CA GLY A 115 6.70 2.53 9.07
C GLY A 115 5.75 3.73 9.01
N GLU A 116 5.29 4.13 7.82
CA GLU A 116 4.46 5.32 7.64
C GLU A 116 2.99 5.01 7.84
N THR A 117 2.44 5.44 8.98
CA THR A 117 1.05 5.19 9.37
C THR A 117 0.19 6.45 9.39
N THR A 118 0.81 7.64 9.36
CA THR A 118 0.08 8.91 9.50
C THR A 118 -0.84 9.19 8.31
N ASP A 119 -0.42 8.83 7.09
CA ASP A 119 -1.25 8.97 5.90
C ASP A 119 -2.48 8.05 5.98
N LEU A 120 -2.31 6.81 6.45
CA LEU A 120 -3.43 5.90 6.65
C LEU A 120 -4.39 6.39 7.74
N ALA A 121 -3.87 6.88 8.85
CA ALA A 121 -4.68 7.47 9.91
C ALA A 121 -5.54 8.63 9.39
N TRP A 122 -4.93 9.51 8.61
CA TRP A 122 -5.63 10.64 7.99
C TRP A 122 -6.70 10.18 6.99
N VAL A 123 -6.40 9.18 6.15
CA VAL A 123 -7.37 8.61 5.20
C VAL A 123 -8.56 8.02 5.95
N ILE A 124 -8.34 7.24 7.01
CA ILE A 124 -9.43 6.66 7.81
C ILE A 124 -10.28 7.76 8.43
N ALA A 125 -9.68 8.78 9.05
CA ALA A 125 -10.41 9.90 9.63
C ALA A 125 -11.25 10.65 8.60
N ARG A 126 -10.72 10.86 7.38
CA ARG A 126 -11.44 11.49 6.29
C ARG A 126 -12.63 10.63 5.83
N VAL A 127 -12.44 9.33 5.69
CA VAL A 127 -13.53 8.40 5.34
C VAL A 127 -14.63 8.41 6.40
N GLN A 128 -14.28 8.42 7.68
CA GLN A 128 -15.23 8.52 8.77
C GLN A 128 -16.06 9.82 8.70
N ALA A 129 -15.40 10.94 8.43
CA ALA A 129 -16.08 12.23 8.33
C ALA A 129 -17.08 12.28 7.17
N HIS A 130 -16.74 11.67 6.02
CA HIS A 130 -17.61 11.69 4.82
C HIS A 130 -18.66 10.56 4.83
N HIS A 131 -18.43 9.48 5.57
CA HIS A 131 -19.28 8.29 5.63
C HIS A 131 -19.50 7.82 7.08
N PRO A 132 -20.12 8.64 7.93
CA PRO A 132 -20.21 8.38 9.37
C PRO A 132 -20.97 7.11 9.75
N SER A 133 -21.84 6.61 8.89
CA SER A 133 -22.64 5.39 9.13
C SER A 133 -22.08 4.14 8.44
N SER A 134 -20.99 4.24 7.67
CA SER A 134 -20.44 3.12 6.91
C SER A 134 -19.37 2.38 7.70
N PRO A 135 -19.48 1.06 7.89
CA PRO A 135 -18.38 0.26 8.43
C PRO A 135 -17.14 0.33 7.50
N ILE A 136 -15.96 0.40 8.09
CA ILE A 136 -14.68 0.45 7.35
C ILE A 136 -13.97 -0.90 7.48
N VAL A 137 -13.55 -1.44 6.34
CA VAL A 137 -12.70 -2.61 6.24
C VAL A 137 -11.37 -2.19 5.63
N CYS A 138 -10.25 -2.51 6.27
CA CYS A 138 -8.93 -2.19 5.74
C CYS A 138 -8.26 -3.44 5.16
N ALA A 139 -7.64 -3.31 3.99
CA ALA A 139 -6.87 -4.38 3.36
C ALA A 139 -5.50 -3.87 2.94
N GLY A 140 -4.44 -4.62 3.25
CA GLY A 140 -3.08 -4.24 2.87
C GLY A 140 -2.33 -5.40 2.23
N PHE A 141 -1.63 -5.13 1.14
CA PHE A 141 -0.81 -6.11 0.43
C PHE A 141 0.68 -5.82 0.62
N SER A 142 1.45 -6.83 0.99
CA SER A 142 2.91 -6.72 1.16
C SER A 142 3.26 -5.53 2.07
N LEU A 143 4.00 -4.52 1.59
CA LEU A 143 4.33 -3.31 2.34
C LEU A 143 3.07 -2.60 2.89
N GLY A 144 1.98 -2.53 2.10
CA GLY A 144 0.71 -1.99 2.57
C GLY A 144 0.10 -2.79 3.72
N GLY A 145 0.33 -4.11 3.73
CA GLY A 145 -0.03 -4.96 4.85
C GLY A 145 0.81 -4.67 6.10
N ASN A 146 2.10 -4.39 5.94
CA ASN A 146 2.97 -3.98 7.04
C ASN A 146 2.53 -2.64 7.64
N VAL A 147 2.26 -1.63 6.80
CA VAL A 147 1.73 -0.32 7.23
C VAL A 147 0.42 -0.50 8.00
N LEU A 148 -0.50 -1.32 7.48
CA LEU A 148 -1.77 -1.60 8.14
C LEU A 148 -1.59 -2.26 9.51
N LEU A 149 -0.77 -3.30 9.61
CA LEU A 149 -0.51 -3.98 10.89
C LEU A 149 0.12 -3.04 11.91
N LYS A 150 1.08 -2.19 11.47
CA LYS A 150 1.70 -1.19 12.33
C LYS A 150 0.67 -0.17 12.82
N TYR A 151 -0.17 0.36 11.92
CA TYR A 151 -1.25 1.28 12.29
C TYR A 151 -2.18 0.68 13.34
N LEU A 152 -2.65 -0.55 13.12
CA LEU A 152 -3.53 -1.23 14.07
C LEU A 152 -2.87 -1.44 15.44
N GLY A 153 -1.58 -1.79 15.44
CA GLY A 153 -0.81 -1.96 16.68
C GLY A 153 -0.59 -0.63 17.42
N GLU A 154 -0.37 0.46 16.70
CA GLU A 154 -0.21 1.81 17.29
C GLU A 154 -1.51 2.35 17.87
N GLN A 155 -2.64 2.08 17.20
CA GLN A 155 -3.95 2.51 17.68
C GLN A 155 -4.42 1.70 18.90
N GLY A 156 -4.15 0.40 18.94
CA GLY A 156 -4.59 -0.45 20.04
C GLY A 156 -6.08 -0.25 20.36
N ASP A 157 -6.37 0.15 21.60
CA ASP A 157 -7.75 0.41 22.06
C ASP A 157 -8.34 1.74 21.55
N ALA A 158 -7.49 2.62 20.98
CA ALA A 158 -7.93 3.87 20.36
C ALA A 158 -8.36 3.71 18.89
N LEU A 159 -8.37 2.47 18.37
CA LEU A 159 -8.81 2.20 17.00
C LEU A 159 -10.26 2.68 16.82
N PRO A 160 -10.56 3.48 15.78
CA PRO A 160 -11.92 3.90 15.51
C PRO A 160 -12.90 2.73 15.39
N GLU A 161 -14.04 2.78 16.10
CA GLU A 161 -15.05 1.72 16.10
C GLU A 161 -15.58 1.36 14.71
N GLN A 162 -15.60 2.31 13.78
CA GLN A 162 -15.99 2.04 12.40
C GLN A 162 -15.03 1.09 11.67
N VAL A 163 -13.78 0.98 12.10
CA VAL A 163 -12.83 0.00 11.54
C VAL A 163 -13.15 -1.38 12.11
N CYS A 164 -14.11 -2.04 11.49
CA CYS A 164 -14.68 -3.30 11.98
C CYS A 164 -13.87 -4.54 11.58
N ALA A 165 -13.03 -4.45 10.55
CA ALA A 165 -12.19 -5.55 10.11
C ALA A 165 -10.92 -5.07 9.38
N ALA A 166 -9.87 -5.89 9.45
CA ALA A 166 -8.62 -5.65 8.72
C ALA A 166 -8.03 -6.97 8.22
N VAL A 167 -7.41 -6.92 7.04
CA VAL A 167 -6.68 -8.05 6.47
C VAL A 167 -5.34 -7.60 5.89
N ALA A 168 -4.26 -8.24 6.33
CA ALA A 168 -2.93 -8.06 5.78
C ALA A 168 -2.51 -9.32 5.00
N VAL A 169 -2.19 -9.15 3.73
CA VAL A 169 -1.85 -10.24 2.82
C VAL A 169 -0.36 -10.19 2.52
N SER A 170 0.36 -11.27 2.84
CA SER A 170 1.80 -11.42 2.61
C SER A 170 2.61 -10.22 3.14
N ALA A 171 2.24 -9.73 4.32
CA ALA A 171 2.91 -8.60 4.95
C ALA A 171 4.30 -9.02 5.47
N PRO A 172 5.37 -8.30 5.11
CA PRO A 172 6.70 -8.55 5.65
C PRO A 172 6.79 -7.96 7.08
N VAL A 173 6.53 -8.78 8.08
CA VAL A 173 6.60 -8.36 9.50
C VAL A 173 8.02 -8.09 9.98
N ASP A 174 9.03 -8.68 9.31
CA ASP A 174 10.44 -8.34 9.44
C ASP A 174 10.96 -7.85 8.08
N LEU A 175 11.12 -6.53 7.95
CA LEU A 175 11.56 -5.91 6.70
C LEU A 175 13.02 -6.23 6.37
N ALA A 176 13.88 -6.40 7.39
CA ALA A 176 15.29 -6.69 7.19
C ALA A 176 15.48 -8.13 6.67
N LEU A 177 14.83 -9.10 7.28
CA LEU A 177 14.83 -10.49 6.79
C LEU A 177 14.21 -10.60 5.39
N SER A 178 13.15 -9.86 5.13
CA SER A 178 12.47 -9.85 3.82
C SER A 178 13.37 -9.28 2.73
N ALA A 179 14.06 -8.16 2.99
CA ALA A 179 15.04 -7.57 2.07
C ALA A 179 16.21 -8.54 1.81
N HIS A 180 16.72 -9.17 2.86
CA HIS A 180 17.80 -10.16 2.72
C HIS A 180 17.38 -11.39 1.90
N ALA A 181 16.13 -11.86 2.06
CA ALA A 181 15.60 -12.97 1.27
C ALA A 181 15.43 -12.59 -0.23
N LEU A 182 15.06 -11.35 -0.53
CA LEU A 182 14.98 -10.86 -1.90
C LEU A 182 16.34 -10.84 -2.60
N GLY A 183 17.45 -10.59 -1.87
CA GLY A 183 18.81 -10.60 -2.39
C GLY A 183 19.36 -11.99 -2.73
N ARG A 184 18.58 -13.07 -2.65
CA ARG A 184 19.05 -14.46 -2.83
C ARG A 184 18.36 -15.17 -3.99
N GLY A 185 19.12 -16.03 -4.68
CA GLY A 185 18.60 -16.90 -5.74
C GLY A 185 17.85 -16.14 -6.84
N PHE A 186 16.77 -16.72 -7.34
CA PHE A 186 15.94 -16.10 -8.38
C PHE A 186 15.23 -14.82 -7.92
N SER A 187 15.04 -14.64 -6.61
CA SER A 187 14.40 -13.44 -6.06
C SER A 187 15.17 -12.15 -6.34
N ARG A 188 16.46 -12.23 -6.67
CA ARG A 188 17.28 -11.10 -7.13
C ARG A 188 16.71 -10.39 -8.37
N VAL A 189 15.95 -11.09 -9.21
CA VAL A 189 15.26 -10.49 -10.36
C VAL A 189 14.17 -9.53 -9.86
N TYR A 190 13.44 -9.91 -8.82
CA TYR A 190 12.44 -9.06 -8.21
C TYR A 190 13.07 -7.86 -7.49
N GLU A 191 14.14 -8.11 -6.73
CA GLU A 191 14.93 -7.07 -6.08
C GLU A 191 15.42 -6.03 -7.09
N TRP A 192 16.08 -6.48 -8.16
CA TRP A 192 16.57 -5.61 -9.21
C TRP A 192 15.46 -4.72 -9.80
N ARG A 193 14.31 -5.32 -10.11
CA ARG A 193 13.16 -4.59 -10.66
C ARG A 193 12.62 -3.53 -9.69
N LEU A 194 12.50 -3.89 -8.41
CA LEU A 194 12.03 -2.98 -7.37
C LEU A 194 13.01 -1.82 -7.14
N VAL A 195 14.30 -2.14 -7.00
CA VAL A 195 15.35 -1.14 -6.79
C VAL A 195 15.49 -0.20 -7.98
N ASP A 196 15.41 -0.71 -9.20
CA ASP A 196 15.46 0.09 -10.42
C ASP A 196 14.25 1.05 -10.52
N SER A 197 13.05 0.57 -10.16
CA SER A 197 11.85 1.41 -10.10
C SER A 197 11.98 2.51 -9.05
N LEU A 198 12.45 2.18 -7.84
CA LEU A 198 12.68 3.15 -6.75
C LEU A 198 13.72 4.20 -7.16
N LYS A 199 14.85 3.78 -7.76
CA LYS A 199 15.89 4.70 -8.25
C LYS A 199 15.32 5.69 -9.27
N ARG A 200 14.58 5.22 -10.27
CA ARG A 200 13.97 6.09 -11.27
C ARG A 200 12.98 7.09 -10.68
N LYS A 201 12.17 6.65 -9.73
CA LYS A 201 11.24 7.56 -9.03
C LYS A 201 11.97 8.60 -8.21
N THR A 202 12.98 8.18 -7.45
CA THR A 202 13.80 9.09 -6.64
C THR A 202 14.49 10.15 -7.50
N LEU A 203 15.09 9.75 -8.62
CA LEU A 203 15.74 10.69 -9.55
C LEU A 203 14.74 11.71 -10.10
N ARG A 204 13.58 11.28 -10.60
CA ARG A 204 12.54 12.19 -11.09
C ARG A 204 12.05 13.16 -10.00
N LYS A 205 11.95 12.67 -8.77
CA LYS A 205 11.54 13.50 -7.63
C LYS A 205 12.61 14.54 -7.31
N LEU A 206 13.89 14.16 -7.28
CA LEU A 206 15.00 15.07 -7.05
C LEU A 206 15.07 16.16 -8.15
N GLU A 207 14.96 15.79 -9.42
CA GLU A 207 14.91 16.73 -10.54
C GLU A 207 13.79 17.77 -10.35
N ARG A 208 12.59 17.33 -9.96
CA ARG A 208 11.45 18.22 -9.69
C ARG A 208 11.71 19.18 -8.52
N LEU A 209 12.27 18.67 -7.42
CA LEU A 209 12.57 19.47 -6.24
C LEU A 209 13.67 20.54 -6.55
N THR A 210 14.67 20.17 -7.34
CA THR A 210 15.75 21.09 -7.76
C THR A 210 15.20 22.17 -8.71
N GLN A 211 14.33 21.82 -9.66
CA GLN A 211 13.72 22.78 -10.59
C GLN A 211 12.71 23.70 -9.90
N GLY A 212 12.08 23.27 -8.80
CA GLY A 212 11.13 24.05 -8.02
C GLY A 212 11.75 25.05 -7.03
N GLY A 213 13.09 25.24 -7.03
CA GLY A 213 13.78 26.23 -6.20
C GLY A 213 13.81 25.92 -4.70
N MET A 214 13.51 24.68 -4.29
CA MET A 214 13.81 24.24 -2.92
C MET A 214 15.29 23.93 -2.83
N ASP A 215 16.05 24.90 -2.33
CA ASP A 215 17.48 24.76 -2.07
C ASP A 215 17.77 23.59 -1.13
N GLY A 216 18.65 22.70 -1.57
CA GLY A 216 18.93 21.42 -0.94
C GLY A 216 19.79 21.47 0.33
N SER A 217 19.81 22.59 1.06
CA SER A 217 20.77 22.82 2.16
C SER A 217 20.22 22.62 3.58
N GLU A 218 18.92 22.37 3.77
CA GLU A 218 18.39 22.12 5.11
C GLU A 218 17.71 20.75 5.21
N ASP A 219 18.17 19.96 6.20
CA ASP A 219 17.62 18.70 6.71
C ASP A 219 17.97 17.39 5.97
N LEU A 220 19.28 17.06 5.93
CA LEU A 220 19.76 15.68 5.96
C LEU A 220 19.97 15.22 7.41
N GLU A 221 18.99 15.35 8.27
CA GLU A 221 18.93 14.53 9.47
C GLU A 221 18.30 13.17 9.09
N VAL A 222 19.17 12.28 8.67
CA VAL A 222 18.92 10.84 8.67
C VAL A 222 18.86 10.41 10.14
N GLN A 223 17.67 10.48 10.73
CA GLN A 223 17.46 9.87 12.03
C GLN A 223 17.65 8.34 11.90
N GLY A 224 18.83 7.90 12.31
CA GLY A 224 19.02 6.62 12.96
C GLY A 224 18.92 5.36 12.10
N CYS A 225 19.84 5.17 11.16
CA CYS A 225 20.32 3.81 10.86
C CYS A 225 21.81 3.87 10.52
N GLY A 226 22.59 4.19 11.52
CA GLY A 226 24.03 4.20 11.43
C GLY A 226 24.67 3.60 12.68
N ARG A 227 25.36 2.47 12.45
CA ARG A 227 26.27 1.71 13.31
C ARG A 227 25.64 0.47 13.96
N GLU A 228 25.90 -0.65 13.30
CA GLU A 228 26.80 -1.70 13.73
C GLU A 228 26.82 -2.82 12.68
N LEU A 229 27.79 -2.77 11.80
CA LEU A 229 28.31 -3.92 11.08
C LEU A 229 29.83 -3.78 11.08
N ARG A 230 30.44 -4.35 12.12
CA ARG A 230 31.78 -4.91 12.07
C ARG A 230 31.70 -6.40 12.11
#